data_c81b2e95636624b509a13d98bed5b008
#
_entry.id   c81b2e95636624b509a13d98bed5b008
#
_cell.length_a   1.000
_cell.length_b   1.000
_cell.length_c   1.000
_cell.angle_alpha   90.00
_cell.angle_beta   90.00
_cell.angle_gamma   90.00
#
_symmetry.space_group_name_H-M   'P 1'
#
loop_
_entity.id
_entity.type
_entity.pdbx_description
1 polymer ?
#
loop_
_entity_poly.entity_id
_entity_poly.type
_entity_poly.pdbx_seq_one_letter_code
_entity_poly.pdbx_strand_id
1 'polypeptide(L)'
;MNLNNLKLLAGDASFRKFYRSSKNSIIVFSKKNKYKNLLVYDAINKCLNKNRVKAPKLKKQFYNKNYIEIEDLGNNSLFKILKKSKNKNKIYLNVIKILKFIQKIKTRSIKTFKKNNYIIPQYTKSKILNESQLFLDWYLPRVIKKNEIKKTKIQLKNIFVNLYKKLKLKKSVFVHRDFHVSNMMYHKNKIYIIDSQDAVYGNIAYDLASLIDDVRLKTSINIKNKIYKMYSNLNSSINQTHLKNDFEILSVLRNLKIIGIFTRLAVRDGKKQYLKMIPYAWKMIEYRIENNLNFLELKNTLNKYFSKKLRTKKWR
;
A
#
# COMPACT_ATOMS: atom_id res chain seq x y z
N MET A 1 7.01 20.64 24.75
CA MET A 1 5.71 19.94 24.84
C MET A 1 5.96 18.61 25.50
N ASN A 2 5.30 18.34 26.62
CA ASN A 2 5.43 17.06 27.30
C ASN A 2 4.50 16.04 26.59
N LEU A 3 5.05 15.10 25.82
CA LEU A 3 4.30 14.09 25.05
C LEU A 3 3.70 13.00 25.96
N ASN A 4 4.14 12.94 27.23
CA ASN A 4 3.72 11.90 28.17
C ASN A 4 2.23 11.98 28.56
N ASN A 5 1.62 13.15 28.43
CA ASN A 5 0.20 13.37 28.75
C ASN A 5 -0.74 13.21 27.54
N LEU A 6 -0.23 12.73 26.41
CA LEU A 6 -1.02 12.57 25.17
C LEU A 6 -1.31 11.10 24.91
N LYS A 7 -2.54 10.81 24.50
CA LYS A 7 -2.93 9.45 24.09
C LYS A 7 -2.22 9.04 22.79
N LEU A 8 -1.27 8.12 22.89
CA LEU A 8 -0.63 7.51 21.74
C LEU A 8 -1.70 6.73 20.93
N LEU A 9 -1.85 7.08 19.66
CA LEU A 9 -2.62 6.27 18.74
C LEU A 9 -1.73 5.11 18.26
N ALA A 10 -2.28 3.89 18.27
CA ALA A 10 -1.56 2.73 17.75
C ALA A 10 -1.15 3.01 16.30
N GLY A 11 0.13 3.26 16.09
CA GLY A 11 0.74 3.42 14.77
C GLY A 11 1.15 2.05 14.24
N ASP A 12 0.80 1.77 13.00
CA ASP A 12 1.34 0.65 12.26
C ASP A 12 2.83 0.91 11.96
N ALA A 13 3.51 0.06 11.24
CA ALA A 13 4.95 -0.02 10.95
C ALA A 13 5.69 1.30 10.56
N SER A 14 5.17 2.47 10.96
CA SER A 14 5.71 3.80 10.67
C SER A 14 6.76 4.22 11.71
N PHE A 15 7.77 4.98 11.26
CA PHE A 15 8.69 5.69 12.16
C PHE A 15 8.05 6.96 12.78
N ARG A 16 6.88 7.39 12.28
CA ARG A 16 6.11 8.50 12.86
C ARG A 16 5.27 7.99 14.03
N LYS A 17 5.14 8.84 15.04
CA LYS A 17 4.21 8.61 16.16
C LYS A 17 3.05 9.57 16.05
N PHE A 18 1.85 9.07 16.30
CA PHE A 18 0.61 9.84 16.24
C PHE A 18 0.01 9.92 17.64
N TYR A 19 -0.27 11.13 18.09
CA TYR A 19 -0.89 11.36 19.39
C TYR A 19 -2.16 12.18 19.22
N ARG A 20 -3.22 11.83 19.93
CA ARG A 20 -4.43 12.63 19.97
C ARG A 20 -4.31 13.69 21.04
N SER A 21 -4.51 14.96 20.64
CA SER A 21 -4.58 16.12 21.54
C SER A 21 -6.00 16.30 22.07
N SER A 22 -6.14 16.88 23.27
CA SER A 22 -7.43 17.32 23.83
C SER A 22 -8.15 18.37 22.96
N LYS A 23 -7.43 19.05 22.07
CA LYS A 23 -7.94 20.11 21.17
C LYS A 23 -8.47 19.57 19.83
N ASN A 24 -8.97 18.34 19.76
CA ASN A 24 -9.48 17.72 18.53
C ASN A 24 -8.48 17.80 17.34
N SER A 25 -7.21 17.55 17.63
CA SER A 25 -6.15 17.46 16.63
C SER A 25 -5.30 16.22 16.83
N ILE A 26 -4.62 15.80 15.78
CA ILE A 26 -3.62 14.75 15.82
C ILE A 26 -2.24 15.39 15.69
N ILE A 27 -1.37 15.11 16.66
CA ILE A 27 0.04 15.46 16.62
C ILE A 27 0.78 14.35 15.88
N VAL A 28 1.45 14.71 14.80
CA VAL A 28 2.32 13.82 14.03
C VAL A 28 3.75 14.17 14.37
N PHE A 29 4.40 13.32 15.15
CA PHE A 29 5.80 13.46 15.54
C PHE A 29 6.70 12.58 14.67
N SER A 30 7.87 13.11 14.29
CA SER A 30 8.89 12.37 13.55
C SER A 30 10.27 12.61 14.19
N LYS A 31 11.09 11.56 14.34
CA LYS A 31 12.44 11.70 14.87
C LYS A 31 13.26 12.70 14.04
N LYS A 32 14.25 13.38 14.67
CA LYS A 32 15.08 14.43 14.06
C LYS A 32 15.70 14.03 12.71
N ASN A 33 16.19 12.81 12.58
CA ASN A 33 16.78 12.30 11.34
C ASN A 33 15.79 12.08 10.19
N LYS A 34 14.46 12.11 10.47
CA LYS A 34 13.38 11.86 9.48
C LYS A 34 12.31 12.96 9.46
N TYR A 35 12.49 14.05 10.18
CA TYR A 35 11.48 15.12 10.33
C TYR A 35 11.12 15.81 8.99
N LYS A 36 12.01 15.79 7.99
CA LYS A 36 11.72 16.29 6.62
C LYS A 36 10.51 15.60 5.99
N ASN A 37 10.18 14.38 6.42
CA ASN A 37 8.98 13.67 5.97
C ASN A 37 7.68 14.38 6.37
N LEU A 38 7.67 15.22 7.41
CA LEU A 38 6.51 16.05 7.79
C LEU A 38 6.17 17.08 6.71
N LEU A 39 7.17 17.60 5.98
CA LEU A 39 6.97 18.51 4.84
C LEU A 39 6.25 17.80 3.72
N VAL A 40 6.69 16.58 3.39
CA VAL A 40 6.10 15.77 2.33
C VAL A 40 4.67 15.36 2.70
N TYR A 41 4.45 14.96 3.95
CA TYR A 41 3.12 14.59 4.46
C TYR A 41 2.09 15.70 4.23
N ASP A 42 2.40 16.94 4.64
CA ASP A 42 1.51 18.08 4.42
C ASP A 42 1.37 18.43 2.93
N ALA A 43 2.46 18.46 2.18
CA ALA A 43 2.44 18.81 0.75
C ALA A 43 1.53 17.85 -0.04
N ILE A 44 1.65 16.54 0.18
CA ILE A 44 0.80 15.55 -0.49
C ILE A 44 -0.67 15.70 -0.06
N ASN A 45 -0.95 15.89 1.25
CA ASN A 45 -2.32 16.13 1.71
C ASN A 45 -2.94 17.39 1.09
N LYS A 46 -2.18 18.48 0.95
CA LYS A 46 -2.61 19.69 0.23
C LYS A 46 -2.92 19.39 -1.23
N CYS A 47 -2.06 18.62 -1.91
CA CYS A 47 -2.28 18.21 -3.28
C CYS A 47 -3.60 17.42 -3.43
N LEU A 48 -3.83 16.44 -2.59
CA LEU A 48 -5.06 15.64 -2.57
C LEU A 48 -6.30 16.53 -2.39
N ASN A 49 -6.29 17.41 -1.37
CA ASN A 49 -7.41 18.30 -1.08
C ASN A 49 -7.71 19.27 -2.24
N LYS A 50 -6.69 19.84 -2.90
CA LYS A 50 -6.84 20.69 -4.10
C LYS A 50 -7.51 19.93 -5.25
N ASN A 51 -7.31 18.62 -5.33
CA ASN A 51 -7.87 17.75 -6.37
C ASN A 51 -9.14 17.00 -5.91
N ARG A 52 -9.91 17.55 -4.99
CA ARG A 52 -11.20 17.00 -4.50
C ARG A 52 -11.08 15.65 -3.76
N VAL A 53 -9.88 15.22 -3.40
CA VAL A 53 -9.64 14.04 -2.57
C VAL A 53 -9.41 14.49 -1.14
N LYS A 54 -10.27 14.10 -0.22
CA LYS A 54 -10.17 14.52 1.18
C LYS A 54 -8.98 13.85 1.86
N ALA A 55 -8.13 14.65 2.51
CA ALA A 55 -7.01 14.23 3.33
C ALA A 55 -6.91 15.15 4.56
N PRO A 56 -6.28 14.71 5.67
CA PRO A 56 -6.17 15.53 6.88
C PRO A 56 -5.52 16.89 6.58
N LYS A 57 -6.14 17.97 7.03
CA LYS A 57 -5.59 19.31 6.87
C LYS A 57 -4.57 19.61 7.95
N LEU A 58 -3.51 20.32 7.57
CA LEU A 58 -2.58 20.92 8.53
C LEU A 58 -3.31 22.00 9.34
N LYS A 59 -3.27 21.91 10.68
CA LYS A 59 -3.78 22.92 11.60
C LYS A 59 -2.67 23.87 12.05
N LYS A 60 -1.56 23.29 12.55
CA LYS A 60 -0.39 24.03 13.02
C LYS A 60 0.89 23.29 12.68
N GLN A 61 1.98 24.00 12.55
CA GLN A 61 3.31 23.42 12.36
C GLN A 61 4.27 23.86 13.47
N PHE A 62 4.99 22.90 14.01
CA PHE A 62 6.07 23.09 14.98
C PHE A 62 7.29 22.31 14.48
N TYR A 63 7.70 22.65 13.27
CA TYR A 63 8.71 21.89 12.53
C TYR A 63 10.04 21.81 13.26
N ASN A 64 10.47 22.91 13.89
CA ASN A 64 11.71 22.95 14.68
C ASN A 64 11.66 22.05 15.93
N LYS A 65 10.45 21.67 16.37
CA LYS A 65 10.19 20.72 17.46
C LYS A 65 9.84 19.31 16.94
N ASN A 66 10.06 19.04 15.64
CA ASN A 66 9.85 17.76 14.97
C ASN A 66 8.40 17.24 14.95
N TYR A 67 7.40 18.11 14.98
CA TYR A 67 6.00 17.70 14.87
C TYR A 67 5.14 18.73 14.12
N ILE A 68 3.99 18.25 13.67
CA ILE A 68 2.90 19.03 13.12
C ILE A 68 1.57 18.61 13.76
N GLU A 69 0.59 19.51 13.76
CA GLU A 69 -0.78 19.21 14.16
C GLU A 69 -1.68 19.19 12.91
N ILE A 70 -2.45 18.12 12.79
CA ILE A 70 -3.37 17.90 11.68
C ILE A 70 -4.80 17.68 12.21
N GLU A 71 -5.76 17.71 11.31
CA GLU A 71 -7.17 17.42 11.57
C GLU A 71 -7.35 16.04 12.18
N ASP A 72 -8.14 15.92 13.24
CA ASP A 72 -8.57 14.63 13.81
C ASP A 72 -9.79 14.12 13.04
N LEU A 73 -9.68 12.98 12.42
CA LEU A 73 -10.74 12.31 11.68
C LEU A 73 -11.54 11.31 12.52
N GLY A 74 -11.29 11.27 13.84
CA GLY A 74 -11.96 10.35 14.76
C GLY A 74 -11.43 8.91 14.65
N ASN A 75 -12.30 7.92 14.94
CA ASN A 75 -11.92 6.50 15.10
C ASN A 75 -12.52 5.57 14.02
N ASN A 76 -13.31 6.11 13.09
CA ASN A 76 -14.08 5.34 12.14
C ASN A 76 -13.24 5.04 10.87
N SER A 77 -12.33 4.07 10.92
CA SER A 77 -11.66 3.61 9.71
C SER A 77 -12.63 2.83 8.81
N LEU A 78 -12.42 2.95 7.51
CA LEU A 78 -13.22 2.22 6.53
C LEU A 78 -13.07 0.70 6.67
N PHE A 79 -11.92 0.26 7.17
CA PHE A 79 -11.68 -1.13 7.55
C PHE A 79 -12.69 -1.62 8.61
N LYS A 80 -12.92 -0.84 9.69
CA LYS A 80 -13.89 -1.20 10.73
C LYS A 80 -15.32 -1.22 10.18
N ILE A 81 -15.65 -0.24 9.34
CA ILE A 81 -16.99 -0.15 8.72
C ILE A 81 -17.23 -1.35 7.80
N LEU A 82 -16.29 -1.70 6.93
CA LEU A 82 -16.43 -2.82 6.01
C LEU A 82 -16.50 -4.18 6.69
N LYS A 83 -15.89 -4.33 7.86
CA LYS A 83 -16.05 -5.56 8.67
C LYS A 83 -17.50 -5.79 9.09
N LYS A 84 -18.23 -4.72 9.40
CA LYS A 84 -19.60 -4.77 9.93
C LYS A 84 -20.67 -4.58 8.84
N SER A 85 -20.31 -3.99 7.70
CA SER A 85 -21.28 -3.59 6.67
C SER A 85 -21.83 -4.78 5.89
N LYS A 86 -23.17 -4.80 5.72
CA LYS A 86 -23.86 -5.68 4.77
C LYS A 86 -23.72 -5.17 3.32
N ASN A 87 -23.71 -3.86 3.10
CA ASN A 87 -23.62 -3.25 1.76
C ASN A 87 -22.19 -2.81 1.40
N LYS A 88 -21.29 -3.77 1.24
CA LYS A 88 -19.89 -3.52 0.87
C LYS A 88 -19.74 -2.91 -0.53
N ASN A 89 -20.61 -3.27 -1.46
CA ASN A 89 -20.52 -2.82 -2.86
C ASN A 89 -20.63 -1.29 -2.98
N LYS A 90 -21.59 -0.66 -2.29
CA LYS A 90 -21.77 0.80 -2.29
C LYS A 90 -20.52 1.52 -1.76
N ILE A 91 -19.92 0.97 -0.69
CA ILE A 91 -18.69 1.53 -0.10
C ILE A 91 -17.54 1.43 -1.09
N TYR A 92 -17.31 0.26 -1.69
CA TYR A 92 -16.24 0.07 -2.67
C TYR A 92 -16.43 0.92 -3.92
N LEU A 93 -17.67 1.13 -4.39
CA LEU A 93 -17.93 2.03 -5.51
C LEU A 93 -17.44 3.46 -5.20
N ASN A 94 -17.69 3.96 -3.99
CA ASN A 94 -17.19 5.28 -3.57
C ASN A 94 -15.67 5.31 -3.49
N VAL A 95 -15.03 4.25 -2.99
CA VAL A 95 -13.57 4.13 -2.95
C VAL A 95 -12.97 4.14 -4.36
N ILE A 96 -13.58 3.42 -5.30
CA ILE A 96 -13.16 3.39 -6.72
C ILE A 96 -13.30 4.77 -7.38
N LYS A 97 -14.37 5.51 -7.08
CA LYS A 97 -14.52 6.90 -7.56
C LYS A 97 -13.39 7.80 -7.03
N ILE A 98 -13.02 7.64 -5.75
CA ILE A 98 -11.89 8.38 -5.16
C ILE A 98 -10.57 7.98 -5.87
N LEU A 99 -10.33 6.69 -6.12
CA LEU A 99 -9.17 6.24 -6.86
C LEU A 99 -9.08 6.91 -8.24
N LYS A 100 -10.21 6.99 -8.96
CA LYS A 100 -10.27 7.69 -10.24
C LYS A 100 -9.89 9.18 -10.12
N PHE A 101 -10.32 9.88 -9.06
CA PHE A 101 -9.92 11.28 -8.80
C PHE A 101 -8.42 11.39 -8.51
N ILE A 102 -7.86 10.51 -7.68
CA ILE A 102 -6.43 10.45 -7.40
C ILE A 102 -5.62 10.28 -8.70
N GLN A 103 -6.03 9.37 -9.57
CA GLN A 103 -5.34 9.07 -10.82
C GLN A 103 -5.43 10.20 -11.87
N LYS A 104 -6.37 11.14 -11.71
CA LYS A 104 -6.48 12.35 -12.55
C LYS A 104 -5.53 13.48 -12.12
N ILE A 105 -4.90 13.39 -10.95
CA ILE A 105 -3.97 14.40 -10.47
C ILE A 105 -2.77 14.47 -11.43
N LYS A 106 -2.50 15.67 -11.96
CA LYS A 106 -1.38 15.94 -12.86
C LYS A 106 -0.24 16.73 -12.19
N THR A 107 -0.45 17.21 -10.97
CA THR A 107 0.49 18.03 -10.22
C THR A 107 1.77 17.27 -9.90
N ARG A 108 2.90 17.69 -10.46
CA ARG A 108 4.21 17.05 -10.24
C ARG A 108 5.03 17.70 -9.14
N SER A 109 4.88 19.02 -8.97
CA SER A 109 5.61 19.81 -7.98
C SER A 109 4.64 20.49 -7.03
N ILE A 110 4.93 20.45 -5.74
CA ILE A 110 4.05 20.96 -4.68
C ILE A 110 4.88 21.77 -3.70
N LYS A 111 4.40 22.98 -3.34
CA LYS A 111 5.02 23.78 -2.28
C LYS A 111 4.71 23.18 -0.91
N THR A 112 5.76 22.92 -0.13
CA THR A 112 5.65 22.56 1.29
C THR A 112 5.27 23.78 2.14
N PHE A 113 4.96 23.60 3.43
CA PHE A 113 4.73 24.75 4.33
C PHE A 113 5.99 25.57 4.63
N LYS A 114 7.19 25.07 4.29
CA LYS A 114 8.47 25.82 4.28
C LYS A 114 8.73 26.51 2.93
N LYS A 115 7.75 26.56 2.04
CA LYS A 115 7.81 27.15 0.70
C LYS A 115 8.76 26.47 -0.30
N ASN A 116 9.47 25.40 0.10
CA ASN A 116 10.31 24.60 -0.80
C ASN A 116 9.45 23.75 -1.74
N ASN A 117 9.91 23.52 -2.96
CA ASN A 117 9.26 22.61 -3.89
C ASN A 117 9.54 21.16 -3.52
N TYR A 118 8.50 20.34 -3.49
CA TYR A 118 8.57 18.90 -3.42
C TYR A 118 8.11 18.30 -4.75
N ILE A 119 9.00 17.57 -5.42
CA ILE A 119 8.68 16.88 -6.66
C ILE A 119 8.24 15.46 -6.31
N ILE A 120 7.02 15.10 -6.73
CA ILE A 120 6.50 13.75 -6.54
C ILE A 120 7.31 12.78 -7.40
N PRO A 121 8.00 11.78 -6.80
CA PRO A 121 8.92 10.93 -7.53
C PRO A 121 8.22 9.95 -8.46
N GLN A 122 8.95 9.43 -9.45
CA GLN A 122 8.51 8.31 -10.27
C GLN A 122 8.62 6.98 -9.51
N TYR A 123 7.66 6.09 -9.72
CA TYR A 123 7.72 4.71 -9.27
C TYR A 123 8.47 3.87 -10.31
N THR A 124 9.77 3.98 -10.26
CA THR A 124 10.66 3.38 -11.25
C THR A 124 10.70 1.85 -11.14
N LYS A 125 11.16 1.18 -12.22
CA LYS A 125 11.46 -0.26 -12.22
C LYS A 125 12.31 -0.66 -11.02
N SER A 126 13.39 0.07 -10.75
CA SER A 126 14.28 -0.19 -9.62
C SER A 126 13.53 -0.18 -8.28
N LYS A 127 12.66 0.81 -8.04
CA LYS A 127 11.87 0.89 -6.80
C LYS A 127 10.92 -0.30 -6.64
N ILE A 128 10.20 -0.69 -7.70
CA ILE A 128 9.26 -1.84 -7.65
C ILE A 128 10.01 -3.13 -7.39
N LEU A 129 11.12 -3.35 -8.08
CA LEU A 129 11.94 -4.55 -7.91
C LEU A 129 12.63 -4.60 -6.54
N ASN A 130 13.16 -3.47 -6.03
CA ASN A 130 13.73 -3.39 -4.69
C ASN A 130 12.69 -3.69 -3.59
N GLU A 131 11.44 -3.33 -3.81
CA GLU A 131 10.36 -3.70 -2.89
C GLU A 131 10.05 -5.21 -2.93
N SER A 132 9.99 -5.81 -4.11
CA SER A 132 9.80 -7.27 -4.26
C SER A 132 11.00 -8.05 -3.73
N GLN A 133 12.21 -7.46 -3.77
CA GLN A 133 13.44 -8.01 -3.20
C GLN A 133 13.32 -8.30 -1.70
N LEU A 134 12.44 -7.58 -0.98
CA LEU A 134 12.20 -7.86 0.46
C LEU A 134 11.72 -9.29 0.72
N PHE A 135 11.00 -9.92 -0.22
CA PHE A 135 10.67 -11.33 -0.15
C PHE A 135 11.92 -12.21 -0.13
N LEU A 136 12.86 -11.91 -1.02
CA LEU A 136 14.11 -12.66 -1.18
C LEU A 136 15.08 -12.44 -0.01
N ASP A 137 15.04 -11.27 0.62
CA ASP A 137 15.97 -10.92 1.69
C ASP A 137 15.46 -11.36 3.08
N TRP A 138 14.15 -11.36 3.29
CA TRP A 138 13.59 -11.60 4.62
C TRP A 138 12.84 -12.90 4.75
N TYR A 139 11.99 -13.28 3.77
CA TYR A 139 11.17 -14.48 3.87
C TYR A 139 11.91 -15.72 3.37
N LEU A 140 12.49 -15.67 2.17
CA LEU A 140 13.15 -16.79 1.52
C LEU A 140 14.20 -17.47 2.42
N PRO A 141 15.16 -16.77 3.08
CA PRO A 141 16.18 -17.41 3.91
C PRO A 141 15.65 -18.16 5.13
N ARG A 142 14.37 -17.96 5.49
CA ARG A 142 13.74 -18.60 6.65
C ARG A 142 12.96 -19.86 6.32
N VAL A 143 12.81 -20.13 5.05
CA VAL A 143 11.92 -21.18 4.58
C VAL A 143 12.56 -22.12 3.57
N ILE A 144 13.69 -21.73 2.98
CA ILE A 144 14.45 -22.52 2.00
C ILE A 144 15.72 -23.09 2.65
N LYS A 145 16.15 -24.28 2.22
CA LYS A 145 17.43 -24.90 2.66
C LYS A 145 18.61 -23.98 2.33
N LYS A 146 19.57 -23.88 3.24
CA LYS A 146 20.69 -22.94 3.18
C LYS A 146 21.47 -23.01 1.86
N ASN A 147 21.71 -24.22 1.36
CA ASN A 147 22.43 -24.47 0.10
C ASN A 147 21.64 -24.04 -1.16
N GLU A 148 20.31 -23.91 -1.09
CA GLU A 148 19.47 -23.53 -2.22
C GLU A 148 19.18 -22.00 -2.26
N ILE A 149 19.47 -21.26 -1.18
CA ILE A 149 19.10 -19.82 -1.04
C ILE A 149 19.66 -19.01 -2.21
N LYS A 150 20.98 -19.13 -2.49
CA LYS A 150 21.66 -18.32 -3.53
C LYS A 150 21.05 -18.56 -4.90
N LYS A 151 20.86 -19.81 -5.28
CA LYS A 151 20.28 -20.20 -6.58
C LYS A 151 18.83 -19.70 -6.72
N THR A 152 18.00 -19.96 -5.71
CA THR A 152 16.58 -19.56 -5.71
C THR A 152 16.42 -18.04 -5.74
N LYS A 153 17.30 -17.30 -5.02
CA LYS A 153 17.30 -15.83 -5.00
C LYS A 153 17.60 -15.26 -6.38
N ILE A 154 18.60 -15.78 -7.08
CA ILE A 154 18.95 -15.34 -8.44
C ILE A 154 17.80 -15.63 -9.41
N GLN A 155 17.27 -16.86 -9.39
CA GLN A 155 16.17 -17.27 -10.24
C GLN A 155 14.93 -16.37 -10.06
N LEU A 156 14.47 -16.18 -8.83
CA LEU A 156 13.30 -15.35 -8.54
C LEU A 156 13.53 -13.87 -8.91
N LYS A 157 14.75 -13.35 -8.70
CA LYS A 157 15.08 -11.98 -9.10
C LYS A 157 14.93 -11.80 -10.62
N ASN A 158 15.40 -12.74 -11.43
CA ASN A 158 15.25 -12.71 -12.88
C ASN A 158 13.77 -12.80 -13.29
N ILE A 159 12.99 -13.67 -12.64
CA ILE A 159 11.55 -13.78 -12.87
C ILE A 159 10.84 -12.45 -12.55
N PHE A 160 11.16 -11.78 -11.44
CA PHE A 160 10.56 -10.47 -11.10
C PHE A 160 10.90 -9.41 -12.15
N VAL A 161 12.14 -9.40 -12.67
CA VAL A 161 12.54 -8.51 -13.78
C VAL A 161 11.72 -8.79 -15.03
N ASN A 162 11.56 -10.08 -15.39
CA ASN A 162 10.80 -10.49 -16.57
C ASN A 162 9.31 -10.15 -16.44
N LEU A 163 8.70 -10.36 -15.28
CA LEU A 163 7.32 -9.94 -15.02
C LEU A 163 7.15 -8.42 -15.16
N TYR A 164 8.08 -7.64 -14.60
CA TYR A 164 8.04 -6.19 -14.77
C TYR A 164 8.10 -5.75 -16.24
N LYS A 165 8.94 -6.40 -17.06
CA LYS A 165 9.06 -6.12 -18.50
C LYS A 165 7.75 -6.40 -19.27
N LYS A 166 6.88 -7.29 -18.76
CA LYS A 166 5.58 -7.63 -19.34
C LYS A 166 4.48 -6.61 -19.04
N LEU A 167 4.74 -5.54 -18.25
CA LEU A 167 3.78 -4.45 -18.04
C LEU A 167 3.51 -3.70 -19.36
N LYS A 168 2.24 -3.49 -19.67
CA LYS A 168 1.76 -2.94 -20.95
C LYS A 168 1.37 -1.47 -20.89
N LEU A 169 0.82 -1.00 -19.76
CA LEU A 169 0.35 0.37 -19.61
C LEU A 169 1.52 1.32 -19.27
N LYS A 170 1.83 2.19 -20.24
CA LYS A 170 2.97 3.13 -20.15
C LYS A 170 2.61 4.43 -19.43
N LYS A 171 1.32 4.81 -19.42
CA LYS A 171 0.87 6.07 -18.81
C LYS A 171 1.06 6.04 -17.30
N SER A 172 1.81 6.99 -16.79
CA SER A 172 2.04 7.17 -15.37
C SER A 172 0.98 8.10 -14.77
N VAL A 173 0.34 7.65 -13.70
CA VAL A 173 -0.66 8.41 -12.93
C VAL A 173 -0.20 8.59 -11.49
N PHE A 174 -0.87 9.48 -10.73
CA PHE A 174 -0.64 9.57 -9.29
C PHE A 174 -1.04 8.25 -8.62
N VAL A 175 -0.13 7.68 -7.82
CA VAL A 175 -0.26 6.43 -7.09
C VAL A 175 0.01 6.68 -5.62
N HIS A 176 -0.93 6.30 -4.77
CA HIS A 176 -0.82 6.43 -3.31
C HIS A 176 0.18 5.42 -2.71
N ARG A 177 0.37 4.26 -3.35
CA ARG A 177 1.16 3.07 -2.97
C ARG A 177 0.54 2.19 -1.89
N ASP A 178 -0.12 2.77 -0.91
CA ASP A 178 -0.80 2.04 0.16
C ASP A 178 -2.31 2.36 0.19
N PHE A 179 -2.93 2.30 -1.01
CA PHE A 179 -4.34 2.57 -1.23
C PHE A 179 -5.19 1.36 -0.81
N HIS A 180 -5.38 1.19 0.49
CA HIS A 180 -6.20 0.14 1.08
C HIS A 180 -7.10 0.70 2.18
N VAL A 181 -8.15 -0.02 2.53
CA VAL A 181 -9.23 0.47 3.40
C VAL A 181 -8.80 0.80 4.83
N SER A 182 -7.67 0.27 5.29
CA SER A 182 -7.11 0.66 6.60
C SER A 182 -6.51 2.06 6.60
N ASN A 183 -6.14 2.59 5.41
CA ASN A 183 -5.66 3.97 5.22
C ASN A 183 -6.79 4.91 4.76
N MET A 184 -8.03 4.58 5.09
CA MET A 184 -9.19 5.39 4.78
C MET A 184 -10.03 5.60 6.05
N MET A 185 -10.40 6.85 6.29
CA MET A 185 -11.23 7.26 7.43
C MET A 185 -12.57 7.77 6.94
N TYR A 186 -13.64 7.42 7.65
CA TYR A 186 -14.98 7.98 7.42
C TYR A 186 -15.23 9.06 8.44
N HIS A 187 -15.34 10.30 7.96
CA HIS A 187 -15.51 11.49 8.80
C HIS A 187 -16.44 12.48 8.10
N LYS A 188 -17.42 13.04 8.83
CA LYS A 188 -18.41 14.00 8.31
C LYS A 188 -19.01 13.56 6.96
N ASN A 189 -19.49 12.31 6.91
CA ASN A 189 -20.12 11.69 5.74
C ASN A 189 -19.23 11.63 4.48
N LYS A 190 -17.89 11.72 4.64
CA LYS A 190 -16.93 11.65 3.55
C LYS A 190 -15.80 10.66 3.87
N ILE A 191 -15.22 10.09 2.84
CA ILE A 191 -14.01 9.25 2.95
C ILE A 191 -12.79 10.15 2.83
N TYR A 192 -11.90 10.05 3.81
CA TYR A 192 -10.59 10.71 3.84
C TYR A 192 -9.49 9.69 3.61
N ILE A 193 -8.48 10.07 2.84
CA ILE A 193 -7.29 9.25 2.60
C ILE A 193 -6.19 9.71 3.55
N ILE A 194 -5.54 8.77 4.23
CA ILE A 194 -4.43 9.01 5.14
C ILE A 194 -3.18 8.23 4.69
N ASP A 195 -2.04 8.54 5.28
CA ASP A 195 -0.75 7.87 5.00
C ASP A 195 -0.26 8.04 3.54
N SER A 196 -0.45 9.24 2.99
CA SER A 196 -0.24 9.56 1.57
C SER A 196 1.17 10.04 1.20
N GLN A 197 2.06 10.24 2.18
CA GLN A 197 3.38 10.86 1.96
C GLN A 197 4.35 10.07 1.07
N ASP A 198 4.07 8.79 0.86
CA ASP A 198 4.88 7.93 -0.01
C ASP A 198 4.35 7.86 -1.45
N ALA A 199 3.43 8.79 -1.79
CA ALA A 199 2.85 8.87 -3.12
C ALA A 199 3.91 9.08 -4.21
N VAL A 200 3.65 8.51 -5.37
CA VAL A 200 4.53 8.53 -6.54
C VAL A 200 3.71 8.67 -7.82
N TYR A 201 4.38 8.81 -8.95
CA TYR A 201 3.77 8.60 -10.25
C TYR A 201 4.14 7.22 -10.79
N GLY A 202 3.15 6.41 -11.15
CA GLY A 202 3.38 5.03 -11.56
C GLY A 202 2.24 4.41 -12.36
N ASN A 203 2.29 3.11 -12.53
CA ASN A 203 1.30 2.36 -13.30
C ASN A 203 -0.09 2.45 -12.65
N ILE A 204 -1.10 2.71 -13.47
CA ILE A 204 -2.49 2.93 -13.04
C ILE A 204 -3.10 1.74 -12.27
N ALA A 205 -2.64 0.53 -12.54
CA ALA A 205 -3.15 -0.68 -11.90
C ALA A 205 -2.62 -0.91 -10.47
N TYR A 206 -1.57 -0.16 -10.02
CA TYR A 206 -0.92 -0.45 -8.74
C TYR A 206 -1.84 -0.25 -7.53
N ASP A 207 -2.53 0.89 -7.45
CA ASP A 207 -3.43 1.17 -6.32
C ASP A 207 -4.71 0.31 -6.38
N LEU A 208 -5.15 -0.09 -7.58
CA LEU A 208 -6.22 -1.05 -7.75
C LEU A 208 -5.82 -2.41 -7.15
N ALA A 209 -4.60 -2.88 -7.41
CA ALA A 209 -4.05 -4.11 -6.82
C ALA A 209 -3.92 -3.98 -5.29
N SER A 210 -3.51 -2.81 -4.81
CA SER A 210 -3.43 -2.53 -3.38
C SER A 210 -4.80 -2.61 -2.68
N LEU A 211 -5.86 -2.15 -3.33
CA LEU A 211 -7.21 -2.17 -2.80
C LEU A 211 -7.84 -3.57 -2.82
N ILE A 212 -7.74 -4.26 -3.96
CA ILE A 212 -8.43 -5.54 -4.20
C ILE A 212 -7.77 -6.67 -3.43
N ASP A 213 -6.42 -6.74 -3.44
CA ASP A 213 -5.67 -7.83 -2.83
C ASP A 213 -5.01 -7.42 -1.51
N ASP A 214 -5.66 -6.48 -0.79
CA ASP A 214 -5.27 -6.14 0.58
C ASP A 214 -5.39 -7.37 1.50
N VAL A 215 -4.32 -7.66 2.22
CA VAL A 215 -4.23 -8.83 3.11
C VAL A 215 -4.79 -8.57 4.51
N ARG A 216 -5.06 -7.32 4.85
CA ARG A 216 -5.59 -6.91 6.16
C ARG A 216 -7.09 -7.18 6.28
N LEU A 217 -7.81 -6.99 5.17
CA LEU A 217 -9.25 -7.26 5.09
C LEU A 217 -9.51 -8.39 4.10
N LYS A 218 -9.70 -9.60 4.61
CA LYS A 218 -10.05 -10.76 3.78
C LYS A 218 -11.43 -10.54 3.14
N THR A 219 -11.47 -10.55 1.81
CA THR A 219 -12.71 -10.44 1.02
C THR A 219 -12.87 -11.67 0.13
N SER A 220 -14.12 -12.02 -0.19
CA SER A 220 -14.40 -13.11 -1.12
C SER A 220 -13.96 -12.78 -2.55
N ILE A 221 -13.67 -13.80 -3.35
CA ILE A 221 -13.30 -13.65 -4.76
C ILE A 221 -14.41 -12.92 -5.52
N ASN A 222 -15.68 -13.18 -5.22
CA ASN A 222 -16.80 -12.48 -5.84
C ASN A 222 -16.74 -10.96 -5.58
N ILE A 223 -16.46 -10.53 -4.35
CA ILE A 223 -16.30 -9.09 -4.05
C ILE A 223 -15.09 -8.52 -4.78
N LYS A 224 -13.96 -9.22 -4.85
CA LYS A 224 -12.77 -8.79 -5.60
C LYS A 224 -13.07 -8.57 -7.08
N ASN A 225 -13.78 -9.52 -7.70
CA ASN A 225 -14.18 -9.43 -9.10
C ASN A 225 -15.17 -8.27 -9.34
N LYS A 226 -16.12 -8.06 -8.42
CA LYS A 226 -17.04 -6.91 -8.49
C LYS A 226 -16.28 -5.58 -8.41
N ILE A 227 -15.31 -5.44 -7.50
CA ILE A 227 -14.49 -4.22 -7.37
C ILE A 227 -13.68 -3.99 -8.66
N TYR A 228 -13.07 -5.03 -9.21
CA TYR A 228 -12.34 -4.95 -10.47
C TYR A 228 -13.27 -4.49 -11.61
N LYS A 229 -14.45 -5.10 -11.75
CA LYS A 229 -15.45 -4.73 -12.77
C LYS A 229 -15.92 -3.28 -12.62
N MET A 230 -16.18 -2.83 -11.39
CA MET A 230 -16.53 -1.42 -11.13
C MET A 230 -15.43 -0.47 -11.62
N TYR A 231 -14.17 -0.79 -11.34
CA TYR A 231 -13.05 0.03 -11.80
C TYR A 231 -12.89 0.00 -13.32
N SER A 232 -12.94 -1.17 -13.94
CA SER A 232 -12.87 -1.39 -15.37
C SER A 232 -13.95 -0.57 -16.11
N ASN A 233 -15.20 -0.65 -15.67
CA ASN A 233 -16.31 0.10 -16.25
C ASN A 233 -16.12 1.64 -16.18
N LEU A 234 -15.61 2.14 -15.04
CA LEU A 234 -15.31 3.57 -14.89
C LEU A 234 -14.10 4.02 -15.74
N ASN A 235 -13.30 3.12 -16.23
CA ASN A 235 -12.10 3.36 -17.04
C ASN A 235 -12.13 2.62 -18.37
N SER A 236 -13.29 2.61 -19.04
CA SER A 236 -13.53 1.89 -20.30
C SER A 236 -12.62 2.31 -21.46
N SER A 237 -12.08 3.53 -21.43
CA SER A 237 -11.10 4.02 -22.41
C SER A 237 -9.71 3.38 -22.31
N ILE A 238 -9.43 2.64 -21.23
CA ILE A 238 -8.18 1.89 -21.07
C ILE A 238 -8.34 0.52 -21.74
N ASN A 239 -7.31 0.06 -22.44
CA ASN A 239 -7.29 -1.31 -22.95
C ASN A 239 -7.44 -2.29 -21.78
N GLN A 240 -8.56 -3.02 -21.75
CA GLN A 240 -8.95 -3.85 -20.62
C GLN A 240 -8.05 -5.09 -20.46
N THR A 241 -7.53 -5.64 -21.57
CA THR A 241 -6.57 -6.75 -21.55
C THR A 241 -5.24 -6.29 -20.91
N HIS A 242 -4.76 -5.11 -21.30
CA HIS A 242 -3.55 -4.54 -20.71
C HIS A 242 -3.74 -4.18 -19.22
N LEU A 243 -4.93 -3.64 -18.86
CA LEU A 243 -5.25 -3.34 -17.47
C LEU A 243 -5.24 -4.61 -16.61
N LYS A 244 -5.86 -5.69 -17.10
CA LYS A 244 -5.90 -6.98 -16.41
C LYS A 244 -4.48 -7.55 -16.23
N ASN A 245 -3.69 -7.55 -17.30
CA ASN A 245 -2.29 -7.99 -17.25
C ASN A 245 -1.48 -7.24 -16.17
N ASP A 246 -1.52 -5.91 -16.22
CA ASP A 246 -0.73 -5.08 -15.31
C ASP A 246 -1.23 -5.19 -13.85
N PHE A 247 -2.54 -5.27 -13.67
CA PHE A 247 -3.15 -5.51 -12.37
C PHE A 247 -2.67 -6.83 -11.74
N GLU A 248 -2.68 -7.93 -12.49
CA GLU A 248 -2.27 -9.25 -11.97
C GLU A 248 -0.76 -9.26 -11.66
N ILE A 249 0.08 -8.73 -12.55
CA ILE A 249 1.53 -8.64 -12.31
C ILE A 249 1.85 -7.80 -11.07
N LEU A 250 1.26 -6.61 -10.96
CA LEU A 250 1.51 -5.71 -9.83
C LEU A 250 0.93 -6.25 -8.52
N SER A 251 -0.19 -6.97 -8.58
CA SER A 251 -0.74 -7.67 -7.41
C SER A 251 0.22 -8.73 -6.89
N VAL A 252 0.79 -9.57 -7.77
CA VAL A 252 1.74 -10.61 -7.39
C VAL A 252 3.02 -9.99 -6.80
N LEU A 253 3.65 -9.04 -7.48
CA LEU A 253 4.87 -8.37 -6.99
C LEU A 253 4.62 -7.66 -5.65
N ARG A 254 3.44 -7.02 -5.50
CA ARG A 254 3.06 -6.37 -4.25
C ARG A 254 2.83 -7.37 -3.11
N ASN A 255 2.20 -8.51 -3.36
CA ASN A 255 1.99 -9.51 -2.30
C ASN A 255 3.30 -10.19 -1.89
N LEU A 256 4.24 -10.41 -2.81
CA LEU A 256 5.61 -10.83 -2.49
C LEU A 256 6.32 -9.79 -1.59
N LYS A 257 6.27 -8.50 -1.96
CA LYS A 257 6.74 -7.39 -1.11
C LYS A 257 6.13 -7.47 0.30
N ILE A 258 4.80 -7.66 0.41
CA ILE A 258 4.08 -7.71 1.69
C ILE A 258 4.60 -8.86 2.56
N ILE A 259 4.78 -10.06 2.00
CA ILE A 259 5.35 -11.21 2.73
C ILE A 259 6.73 -10.85 3.28
N GLY A 260 7.57 -10.23 2.45
CA GLY A 260 8.91 -9.76 2.87
C GLY A 260 8.84 -8.71 3.98
N ILE A 261 7.98 -7.70 3.85
CA ILE A 261 7.77 -6.65 4.87
C ILE A 261 7.30 -7.27 6.19
N PHE A 262 6.29 -8.14 6.17
CA PHE A 262 5.73 -8.74 7.38
C PHE A 262 6.74 -9.63 8.08
N THR A 263 7.54 -10.37 7.34
CA THR A 263 8.65 -11.13 7.91
C THR A 263 9.70 -10.20 8.54
N ARG A 264 10.08 -9.12 7.86
CA ARG A 264 11.01 -8.11 8.40
C ARG A 264 10.49 -7.49 9.68
N LEU A 265 9.21 -7.07 9.72
CA LEU A 265 8.59 -6.49 10.89
C LEU A 265 8.57 -7.45 12.08
N ALA A 266 8.33 -8.73 11.83
CA ALA A 266 8.33 -9.73 12.90
C ALA A 266 9.75 -9.98 13.44
N VAL A 267 10.74 -10.08 12.55
CA VAL A 267 12.10 -10.47 12.93
C VAL A 267 12.91 -9.31 13.47
N ARG A 268 12.87 -8.16 12.79
CA ARG A 268 13.66 -6.98 13.14
C ARG A 268 13.00 -6.14 14.25
N ASP A 269 11.67 -5.99 14.15
CA ASP A 269 10.92 -5.03 14.97
C ASP A 269 10.04 -5.72 16.04
N GLY A 270 10.13 -7.07 16.17
CA GLY A 270 9.37 -7.84 17.17
C GLY A 270 7.85 -7.92 16.92
N LYS A 271 7.34 -7.43 15.78
CA LYS A 271 5.92 -7.29 15.47
C LYS A 271 5.34 -8.59 14.88
N LYS A 272 5.33 -9.67 15.66
CA LYS A 272 4.91 -11.02 15.23
C LYS A 272 3.45 -11.10 14.70
N GLN A 273 2.57 -10.18 15.09
CA GLN A 273 1.16 -10.15 14.64
C GLN A 273 1.01 -10.08 13.11
N TYR A 274 2.00 -9.54 12.40
CA TYR A 274 1.98 -9.44 10.93
C TYR A 274 2.14 -10.80 10.24
N LEU A 275 2.79 -11.77 10.87
CA LEU A 275 2.98 -13.11 10.30
C LEU A 275 1.66 -13.83 10.02
N LYS A 276 0.61 -13.53 10.82
CA LYS A 276 -0.74 -14.13 10.64
C LYS A 276 -1.39 -13.78 9.30
N MET A 277 -0.90 -12.75 8.60
CA MET A 277 -1.43 -12.33 7.29
C MET A 277 -0.68 -12.96 6.11
N ILE A 278 0.49 -13.56 6.32
CA ILE A 278 1.31 -14.17 5.26
C ILE A 278 0.54 -15.26 4.48
N PRO A 279 -0.20 -16.20 5.12
CA PRO A 279 -0.93 -17.21 4.37
C PRO A 279 -1.98 -16.61 3.41
N TYR A 280 -2.59 -15.49 3.77
CA TYR A 280 -3.55 -14.85 2.87
C TYR A 280 -2.86 -14.10 1.72
N ALA A 281 -1.67 -13.53 1.94
CA ALA A 281 -0.87 -13.00 0.86
C ALA A 281 -0.47 -14.09 -0.16
N TRP A 282 -0.08 -15.27 0.32
CA TRP A 282 0.17 -16.44 -0.54
C TRP A 282 -1.07 -16.84 -1.34
N LYS A 283 -2.25 -16.92 -0.68
CA LYS A 283 -3.52 -17.21 -1.37
C LYS A 283 -3.80 -16.22 -2.51
N MET A 284 -3.47 -14.93 -2.34
CA MET A 284 -3.66 -13.93 -3.39
C MET A 284 -2.67 -14.13 -4.54
N ILE A 285 -1.41 -14.47 -4.25
CA ILE A 285 -0.43 -14.82 -5.28
C ILE A 285 -0.93 -16.03 -6.09
N GLU A 286 -1.28 -17.13 -5.42
CA GLU A 286 -1.78 -18.35 -6.06
C GLU A 286 -2.99 -18.05 -6.96
N TYR A 287 -3.97 -17.30 -6.46
CA TYR A 287 -5.15 -16.92 -7.22
C TYR A 287 -4.81 -16.14 -8.51
N ARG A 288 -3.80 -15.27 -8.48
CA ARG A 288 -3.41 -14.48 -9.66
C ARG A 288 -2.58 -15.26 -10.68
N ILE A 289 -1.77 -16.22 -10.22
CA ILE A 289 -0.88 -16.99 -11.10
C ILE A 289 -1.55 -18.23 -11.71
N GLU A 290 -2.72 -18.65 -11.21
CA GLU A 290 -3.31 -19.95 -11.52
C GLU A 290 -3.57 -20.14 -13.02
N ASN A 291 -4.25 -19.19 -13.66
CA ASN A 291 -4.73 -19.28 -15.03
C ASN A 291 -4.09 -18.22 -15.95
N ASN A 292 -2.86 -17.78 -15.66
CA ASN A 292 -2.19 -16.78 -16.46
C ASN A 292 -0.79 -17.25 -16.86
N LEU A 293 -0.62 -17.53 -18.16
CA LEU A 293 0.64 -18.02 -18.74
C LEU A 293 1.85 -17.09 -18.50
N ASN A 294 1.60 -15.80 -18.28
CA ASN A 294 2.69 -14.89 -17.94
C ASN A 294 3.45 -15.28 -16.67
N PHE A 295 2.83 -16.07 -15.79
CA PHE A 295 3.39 -16.51 -14.51
C PHE A 295 3.90 -17.96 -14.52
N LEU A 296 3.93 -18.65 -15.65
CA LEU A 296 4.28 -20.07 -15.69
C LEU A 296 5.63 -20.34 -15.00
N GLU A 297 6.66 -19.55 -15.33
CA GLU A 297 7.99 -19.67 -14.74
C GLU A 297 7.96 -19.40 -13.22
N LEU A 298 7.22 -18.38 -12.79
CA LEU A 298 7.02 -18.09 -11.36
C LEU A 298 6.28 -19.23 -10.67
N LYS A 299 5.17 -19.72 -11.25
CA LYS A 299 4.35 -20.82 -10.69
C LYS A 299 5.20 -22.06 -10.47
N ASN A 300 5.97 -22.48 -11.46
CA ASN A 300 6.87 -23.64 -11.37
C ASN A 300 7.93 -23.44 -10.30
N THR A 301 8.57 -22.27 -10.26
CA THR A 301 9.60 -21.96 -9.25
C THR A 301 9.01 -21.93 -7.83
N LEU A 302 7.83 -21.29 -7.66
CA LEU A 302 7.18 -21.28 -6.36
C LEU A 302 6.75 -22.69 -5.92
N ASN A 303 6.23 -23.53 -6.81
CA ASN A 303 5.84 -24.90 -6.49
C ASN A 303 7.02 -25.77 -6.11
N LYS A 304 8.18 -25.57 -6.76
CA LYS A 304 9.41 -26.29 -6.44
C LYS A 304 9.94 -25.99 -5.04
N TYR A 305 9.99 -24.72 -4.65
CA TYR A 305 10.69 -24.28 -3.44
C TYR A 305 9.77 -23.98 -2.24
N PHE A 306 8.50 -23.71 -2.46
CA PHE A 306 7.56 -23.33 -1.40
C PHE A 306 6.37 -24.30 -1.39
N SER A 307 6.44 -25.34 -0.58
CA SER A 307 5.38 -26.33 -0.46
C SER A 307 4.04 -25.70 -0.02
N LYS A 308 2.92 -26.32 -0.34
CA LYS A 308 1.58 -25.87 0.10
C LYS A 308 1.50 -25.74 1.63
N LYS A 309 2.11 -26.68 2.37
CA LYS A 309 2.22 -26.64 3.84
C LYS A 309 2.91 -25.34 4.31
N LEU A 310 3.98 -24.92 3.62
CA LEU A 310 4.71 -23.71 3.96
C LEU A 310 3.88 -22.44 3.69
N ARG A 311 3.19 -22.37 2.54
CA ARG A 311 2.38 -21.20 2.15
C ARG A 311 1.19 -21.00 3.08
N THR A 312 0.62 -22.08 3.61
CA THR A 312 -0.55 -22.06 4.53
C THR A 312 -0.16 -22.07 6.00
N LYS A 313 1.16 -22.11 6.32
CA LYS A 313 1.66 -22.20 7.70
C LYS A 313 1.10 -21.08 8.56
N LYS A 314 0.43 -21.43 9.64
CA LYS A 314 0.04 -20.49 10.69
C LYS A 314 1.28 -20.19 11.55
N TRP A 315 1.86 -19.04 11.32
CA TRP A 315 2.99 -18.56 12.12
C TRP A 315 2.50 -18.15 13.51
N ARG A 316 3.15 -18.63 14.55
CA ARG A 316 2.88 -18.29 15.96
C ARG A 316 3.76 -17.15 16.43
#